data_bb1cc877e843c983a8d8ca2417c34f77
#
_entry.id   bb1cc877e843c983a8d8ca2417c34f77
#
_cell.length_a   1.000
_cell.length_b   1.000
_cell.length_c   1.000
_cell.angle_alpha   90.00
_cell.angle_beta   90.00
_cell.angle_gamma   90.00
#
_symmetry.space_group_name_H-M   'P 1'
#
loop_
_entity.id
_entity.type
_entity.pdbx_description
1 polymer ?
#
loop_
_entity_poly.entity_id
_entity_poly.type
_entity_poly.pdbx_seq_one_letter_code
_entity_poly.pdbx_strand_id
1 'polypeptide(L)'
;MLTLGLGLGGAAGVAAAGVAGLELVDHGVLPGKSVLDRYDGACSVASPDLTYSPLGPSFSGSFHSAARNRAVGYTIAYPPGHGSGDELPLVIALHGYGGNHARTLISMSPAQAVALRAGGRPLAPMAMVTVDGGGGYWNPHPGDNPMAMVIDELIPFCQQRGLGRSQQRIGTLGISMGGYGALLFAEKYPHLFAAAAAISPAIWTSYAQARAANAGAYASAQAFAAGDAVTHAGALRGLPVRVASGYGDPFYPGVQVLARALPPGAVVDFGPGCHTGPFFVEQEPLSLAFLARHLSSGGPL
;
A
#
# COMPACT_ATOMS: atom_id res chain seq x y z
N MET A 1 62.29 13.97 -34.94
CA MET A 1 60.88 14.37 -35.18
C MET A 1 60.01 13.17 -34.87
N LEU A 2 59.46 13.14 -33.63
CA LEU A 2 58.45 12.17 -33.22
C LEU A 2 57.14 12.93 -33.11
N THR A 3 56.21 12.64 -33.97
CA THR A 3 54.83 13.13 -33.87
C THR A 3 54.01 12.17 -33.03
N LEU A 4 53.58 12.64 -31.83
CA LEU A 4 52.60 11.95 -31.00
C LEU A 4 51.20 12.13 -31.67
N GLY A 5 50.67 11.04 -32.19
CA GLY A 5 49.26 10.91 -32.52
C GLY A 5 48.53 10.45 -31.23
N LEU A 6 48.01 11.38 -30.43
CA LEU A 6 47.08 11.07 -29.35
C LEU A 6 45.66 11.03 -29.89
N GLY A 7 45.09 9.90 -29.78
CA GLY A 7 43.89 9.41 -30.39
C GLY A 7 42.59 10.00 -29.89
N LEU A 8 41.72 10.18 -30.85
CA LEU A 8 40.26 10.35 -30.70
C LEU A 8 39.55 9.08 -30.15
N GLY A 9 40.28 8.00 -29.87
CA GLY A 9 39.70 6.74 -29.35
C GLY A 9 39.40 6.71 -27.87
N GLY A 10 40.05 7.58 -27.04
CA GLY A 10 39.87 7.58 -25.62
C GLY A 10 38.55 8.16 -25.13
N ALA A 11 38.07 9.21 -25.76
CA ALA A 11 36.83 9.88 -25.39
C ALA A 11 35.57 9.04 -25.72
N ALA A 12 35.57 8.32 -26.84
CA ALA A 12 34.47 7.42 -27.21
C ALA A 12 34.39 6.17 -26.29
N GLY A 13 35.54 5.63 -25.85
CA GLY A 13 35.57 4.49 -24.93
C GLY A 13 35.10 4.83 -23.54
N VAL A 14 35.46 6.02 -23.02
CA VAL A 14 34.98 6.50 -21.69
C VAL A 14 33.50 6.84 -21.73
N ALA A 15 32.99 7.43 -22.84
CA ALA A 15 31.56 7.70 -23.01
C ALA A 15 30.75 6.41 -23.11
N ALA A 16 31.22 5.42 -23.86
CA ALA A 16 30.54 4.11 -24.00
C ALA A 16 30.53 3.32 -22.66
N ALA A 17 31.62 3.35 -21.91
CA ALA A 17 31.67 2.74 -20.59
C ALA A 17 30.77 3.48 -19.58
N GLY A 18 30.64 4.80 -19.69
CA GLY A 18 29.73 5.61 -18.89
C GLY A 18 28.25 5.29 -19.17
N VAL A 19 27.87 5.18 -20.42
CA VAL A 19 26.50 4.82 -20.84
C VAL A 19 26.17 3.39 -20.40
N ALA A 20 27.03 2.42 -20.63
CA ALA A 20 26.84 1.05 -20.16
C ALA A 20 26.75 0.97 -18.63
N GLY A 21 27.53 1.77 -17.90
CA GLY A 21 27.44 1.90 -16.44
C GLY A 21 26.10 2.44 -15.97
N LEU A 22 25.59 3.46 -16.64
CA LEU A 22 24.29 4.06 -16.33
C LEU A 22 23.14 3.08 -16.62
N GLU A 23 23.17 2.37 -17.75
CA GLU A 23 22.20 1.31 -18.05
C GLU A 23 22.21 0.19 -17.00
N LEU A 24 23.39 -0.23 -16.53
CA LEU A 24 23.50 -1.24 -15.44
C LEU A 24 22.93 -0.73 -14.12
N VAL A 25 23.05 0.57 -13.83
CA VAL A 25 22.39 1.21 -12.68
C VAL A 25 20.88 1.28 -12.88
N ASP A 26 20.43 1.68 -14.06
CA ASP A 26 19.01 1.81 -14.38
C ASP A 26 18.29 0.44 -14.34
N HIS A 27 18.95 -0.61 -14.82
CA HIS A 27 18.46 -1.98 -14.71
C HIS A 27 18.66 -2.62 -13.33
N GLY A 28 19.17 -1.88 -12.35
CA GLY A 28 19.35 -2.34 -10.96
C GLY A 28 20.46 -3.37 -10.77
N VAL A 29 21.36 -3.55 -11.75
CA VAL A 29 22.55 -4.41 -11.67
C VAL A 29 23.62 -3.79 -10.80
N LEU A 30 23.75 -2.44 -10.86
CA LEU A 30 24.64 -1.67 -10.01
C LEU A 30 23.85 -0.80 -9.03
N PRO A 31 24.38 -0.49 -7.84
CA PRO A 31 23.73 0.40 -6.89
C PRO A 31 23.67 1.83 -7.43
N GLY A 32 22.63 2.59 -7.05
CA GLY A 32 22.47 3.99 -7.44
C GLY A 32 21.21 4.32 -8.24
N LYS A 33 20.37 3.31 -8.57
CA LYS A 33 19.12 3.52 -9.33
C LYS A 33 18.25 4.63 -8.73
N SER A 34 18.07 4.67 -7.42
CA SER A 34 17.27 5.70 -6.75
C SER A 34 17.83 7.13 -6.91
N VAL A 35 19.14 7.27 -7.14
CA VAL A 35 19.78 8.56 -7.44
C VAL A 35 19.55 8.91 -8.90
N LEU A 36 19.71 7.95 -9.80
CA LEU A 36 19.46 8.11 -11.23
C LEU A 36 18.00 8.50 -11.49
N ASP A 37 17.04 7.76 -10.92
CA ASP A 37 15.61 8.02 -11.05
C ASP A 37 15.22 9.45 -10.58
N ARG A 38 15.91 9.97 -9.54
CA ARG A 38 15.70 11.36 -9.11
C ARG A 38 16.28 12.37 -10.10
N TYR A 39 17.45 12.07 -10.65
CA TYR A 39 18.13 12.95 -11.60
C TYR A 39 17.35 13.02 -12.92
N ASP A 40 16.85 11.90 -13.41
CA ASP A 40 16.08 11.78 -14.65
C ASP A 40 14.61 12.22 -14.51
N GLY A 41 14.21 12.68 -13.31
CA GLY A 41 12.85 13.14 -13.05
C GLY A 41 11.83 12.01 -12.91
N ALA A 42 12.25 10.74 -12.87
CA ALA A 42 11.36 9.60 -12.68
C ALA A 42 10.60 9.65 -11.37
N CYS A 43 11.14 10.34 -10.35
CA CYS A 43 10.51 10.56 -9.05
C CYS A 43 9.67 11.85 -8.99
N SER A 44 9.54 12.61 -10.06
CA SER A 44 8.78 13.86 -10.09
C SER A 44 7.28 13.58 -10.14
N VAL A 45 6.58 13.97 -9.10
CA VAL A 45 5.13 13.79 -8.95
C VAL A 45 4.52 15.12 -8.52
N ALA A 46 3.40 15.49 -9.13
CA ALA A 46 2.67 16.69 -8.74
C ALA A 46 1.97 16.45 -7.39
N SER A 47 2.11 17.40 -6.47
CA SER A 47 1.35 17.36 -5.23
C SER A 47 -0.11 17.68 -5.51
N PRO A 48 -1.07 16.83 -5.10
CA PRO A 48 -2.48 17.12 -5.28
C PRO A 48 -2.92 18.27 -4.35
N ASP A 49 -3.85 19.09 -4.82
CA ASP A 49 -4.53 20.06 -3.96
C ASP A 49 -5.63 19.33 -3.17
N LEU A 50 -5.36 19.06 -1.89
CA LEU A 50 -6.24 18.31 -1.01
C LEU A 50 -7.19 19.25 -0.29
N THR A 51 -8.49 19.03 -0.47
CA THR A 51 -9.54 19.76 0.22
C THR A 51 -10.38 18.81 1.07
N TYR A 52 -10.88 19.34 2.20
CA TYR A 52 -11.59 18.56 3.20
C TYR A 52 -12.92 19.22 3.56
N SER A 53 -13.90 18.41 3.90
CA SER A 53 -15.06 18.84 4.69
C SER A 53 -14.65 19.12 6.14
N PRO A 54 -15.47 19.78 6.98
CA PRO A 54 -15.22 19.85 8.41
C PRO A 54 -14.97 18.45 8.97
N LEU A 55 -13.95 18.29 9.83
CA LEU A 55 -13.54 16.96 10.32
C LEU A 55 -14.60 16.37 11.24
N GLY A 56 -14.86 15.09 11.12
CA GLY A 56 -15.61 14.28 12.08
C GLY A 56 -14.76 13.86 13.28
N PRO A 57 -15.38 13.19 14.27
CA PRO A 57 -14.66 12.71 15.46
C PRO A 57 -13.63 11.65 15.11
N SER A 58 -12.53 11.65 15.87
CA SER A 58 -11.48 10.63 15.79
C SER A 58 -11.02 10.23 17.19
N PHE A 59 -10.86 8.96 17.42
CA PHE A 59 -10.52 8.39 18.72
C PHE A 59 -9.35 7.43 18.57
N SER A 60 -8.32 7.61 19.42
CA SER A 60 -7.21 6.66 19.54
C SER A 60 -7.30 5.94 20.87
N GLY A 61 -6.89 4.69 20.86
CA GLY A 61 -6.85 3.83 22.03
C GLY A 61 -5.92 2.64 21.84
N SER A 62 -5.98 1.70 22.77
CA SER A 62 -5.29 0.43 22.65
C SER A 62 -6.16 -0.71 23.17
N PHE A 63 -5.93 -1.91 22.65
CA PHE A 63 -6.48 -3.14 23.20
C PHE A 63 -5.39 -4.21 23.31
N HIS A 64 -5.57 -5.18 24.20
CA HIS A 64 -4.68 -6.32 24.24
C HIS A 64 -5.07 -7.30 23.15
N SER A 65 -4.17 -7.52 22.20
CA SER A 65 -4.35 -8.53 21.16
C SER A 65 -3.82 -9.87 21.64
N ALA A 66 -4.68 -10.88 21.70
CA ALA A 66 -4.30 -12.26 22.00
C ALA A 66 -3.47 -12.85 20.86
N ALA A 67 -3.83 -12.54 19.59
CA ALA A 67 -3.11 -12.99 18.41
C ALA A 67 -1.66 -12.47 18.35
N ARG A 68 -1.40 -11.31 18.95
CA ARG A 68 -0.07 -10.68 19.00
C ARG A 68 0.60 -10.77 20.38
N ASN A 69 -0.12 -11.22 21.39
CA ASN A 69 0.31 -11.28 22.79
C ASN A 69 0.90 -9.94 23.31
N ARG A 70 0.25 -8.82 22.94
CA ARG A 70 0.67 -7.46 23.34
C ARG A 70 -0.46 -6.44 23.23
N ALA A 71 -0.29 -5.29 23.86
CA ALA A 71 -1.11 -4.13 23.59
C ALA A 71 -0.83 -3.61 22.17
N VAL A 72 -1.88 -3.30 21.42
CA VAL A 72 -1.82 -2.70 20.10
C VAL A 72 -2.62 -1.41 20.09
N GLY A 73 -2.04 -0.34 19.54
CA GLY A 73 -2.69 0.94 19.36
C GLY A 73 -3.60 0.91 18.13
N TYR A 74 -4.68 1.67 18.19
CA TYR A 74 -5.57 1.90 17.05
C TYR A 74 -6.10 3.33 17.03
N THR A 75 -6.55 3.77 15.86
CA THR A 75 -7.32 5.01 15.68
C THR A 75 -8.55 4.70 14.84
N ILE A 76 -9.73 5.14 15.30
CA ILE A 76 -10.97 5.14 14.52
C ILE A 76 -11.34 6.58 14.20
N ALA A 77 -11.62 6.86 12.92
CA ALA A 77 -12.10 8.15 12.45
C ALA A 77 -13.46 8.00 11.78
N TYR A 78 -14.37 8.92 12.08
CA TYR A 78 -15.71 9.00 11.52
C TYR A 78 -15.80 10.14 10.50
N PRO A 79 -16.57 9.98 9.42
CA PRO A 79 -16.78 11.06 8.46
C PRO A 79 -17.60 12.20 9.07
N PRO A 80 -17.59 13.39 8.45
CA PRO A 80 -18.37 14.54 8.92
C PRO A 80 -19.84 14.21 9.16
N GLY A 81 -20.38 14.65 10.29
CA GLY A 81 -21.78 14.45 10.67
C GLY A 81 -22.10 13.07 11.25
N HIS A 82 -21.10 12.20 11.40
CA HIS A 82 -21.24 10.85 11.94
C HIS A 82 -20.40 10.62 13.19
N GLY A 83 -20.76 9.58 13.95
CA GLY A 83 -20.08 9.23 15.20
C GLY A 83 -20.26 7.78 15.61
N SER A 84 -19.87 7.48 16.85
CA SER A 84 -20.00 6.14 17.42
C SER A 84 -21.47 5.72 17.51
N GLY A 85 -21.75 4.52 16.99
CA GLY A 85 -23.09 3.96 16.92
C GLY A 85 -23.74 4.05 15.54
N ASP A 86 -23.23 4.89 14.64
CA ASP A 86 -23.70 4.94 13.26
C ASP A 86 -23.26 3.69 12.48
N GLU A 87 -24.14 3.22 11.62
CA GLU A 87 -23.82 2.12 10.71
C GLU A 87 -23.13 2.64 9.46
N LEU A 88 -21.82 2.42 9.38
CA LEU A 88 -20.99 2.91 8.28
C LEU A 88 -20.17 1.78 7.64
N PRO A 89 -19.88 1.88 6.34
CA PRO A 89 -18.79 1.14 5.74
C PRO A 89 -17.47 1.44 6.46
N LEU A 90 -16.59 0.45 6.48
CA LEU A 90 -15.30 0.55 7.18
C LEU A 90 -14.14 0.41 6.20
N VAL A 91 -13.16 1.28 6.28
CA VAL A 91 -11.85 1.10 5.65
C VAL A 91 -10.84 0.73 6.73
N ILE A 92 -10.18 -0.41 6.55
CA ILE A 92 -9.02 -0.81 7.35
C ILE A 92 -7.79 -0.31 6.61
N ALA A 93 -7.09 0.67 7.18
CA ALA A 93 -5.87 1.20 6.60
C ALA A 93 -4.63 0.64 7.32
N LEU A 94 -3.71 0.09 6.53
CA LEU A 94 -2.54 -0.64 6.97
C LEU A 94 -1.27 0.17 6.72
N HIS A 95 -0.50 0.42 7.78
CA HIS A 95 0.71 1.23 7.69
C HIS A 95 1.86 0.51 6.97
N GLY A 96 2.77 1.28 6.38
CA GLY A 96 4.04 0.81 5.82
C GLY A 96 5.05 0.41 6.90
N TYR A 97 6.22 -0.12 6.49
CA TYR A 97 7.27 -0.51 7.41
C TYR A 97 7.74 0.69 8.26
N GLY A 98 7.85 0.47 9.56
CA GLY A 98 8.19 1.52 10.53
C GLY A 98 7.06 2.51 10.86
N GLY A 99 5.86 2.34 10.27
CA GLY A 99 4.68 3.11 10.61
C GLY A 99 3.94 2.58 11.85
N ASN A 100 2.80 3.21 12.15
CA ASN A 100 1.91 2.84 13.24
C ASN A 100 0.48 3.36 12.95
N HIS A 101 -0.46 3.10 13.87
CA HIS A 101 -1.85 3.54 13.72
C HIS A 101 -2.03 5.06 13.53
N ALA A 102 -1.13 5.89 14.11
CA ALA A 102 -1.22 7.35 14.01
C ALA A 102 -0.63 7.90 12.70
N ARG A 103 0.25 7.11 12.03
CA ARG A 103 0.96 7.48 10.80
C ARG A 103 0.82 6.38 9.75
N THR A 104 -0.41 6.08 9.38
CA THR A 104 -0.74 5.07 8.37
C THR A 104 -0.76 5.68 6.97
N LEU A 105 -1.29 6.87 6.82
CA LEU A 105 -1.24 7.69 5.62
C LEU A 105 -0.14 8.75 5.74
N ILE A 106 0.35 9.24 4.61
CA ILE A 106 1.50 10.14 4.55
C ILE A 106 1.08 11.61 4.55
N SER A 107 0.01 11.94 3.82
CA SER A 107 -0.43 13.33 3.62
C SER A 107 -1.54 13.77 4.57
N MET A 108 -2.20 12.83 5.23
CA MET A 108 -3.40 13.13 5.99
C MET A 108 -3.57 12.22 7.20
N SER A 109 -4.21 12.74 8.23
CA SER A 109 -4.69 11.93 9.36
C SER A 109 -5.89 11.06 8.94
N PRO A 110 -6.25 10.00 9.69
CA PRO A 110 -7.46 9.23 9.43
C PRO A 110 -8.74 10.08 9.39
N ALA A 111 -8.85 11.13 10.23
CA ALA A 111 -9.98 12.05 10.21
C ALA A 111 -10.05 12.88 8.92
N GLN A 112 -8.91 13.33 8.41
CA GLN A 112 -8.84 14.01 7.12
C GLN A 112 -9.17 13.07 5.96
N ALA A 113 -8.72 11.82 6.01
CA ALA A 113 -8.98 10.83 4.96
C ALA A 113 -10.49 10.60 4.76
N VAL A 114 -11.26 10.47 5.83
CA VAL A 114 -12.72 10.28 5.76
C VAL A 114 -13.50 11.56 5.52
N ALA A 115 -12.88 12.74 5.65
CA ALA A 115 -13.43 14.04 5.32
C ALA A 115 -12.99 14.59 3.95
N LEU A 116 -12.21 13.80 3.20
CA LEU A 116 -11.64 14.20 1.90
C LEU A 116 -12.73 14.54 0.88
N ARG A 117 -12.44 15.54 0.04
CA ARG A 117 -13.27 15.93 -1.10
C ARG A 117 -12.53 15.56 -2.40
N ALA A 118 -13.17 14.82 -3.25
CA ALA A 118 -12.66 14.47 -4.59
C ALA A 118 -13.47 15.22 -5.65
N GLY A 119 -12.80 15.97 -6.52
CA GLY A 119 -13.46 16.80 -7.53
C GLY A 119 -14.43 17.83 -6.90
N GLY A 120 -14.10 18.41 -5.75
CA GLY A 120 -14.91 19.37 -5.03
C GLY A 120 -16.13 18.81 -4.28
N ARG A 121 -16.33 17.47 -4.28
CA ARG A 121 -17.45 16.79 -3.60
C ARG A 121 -16.94 15.93 -2.45
N PRO A 122 -17.67 15.84 -1.31
CA PRO A 122 -17.33 14.89 -0.26
C PRO A 122 -17.32 13.44 -0.81
N LEU A 123 -16.42 12.61 -0.29
CA LEU A 123 -16.51 11.16 -0.51
C LEU A 123 -17.80 10.61 0.11
N ALA A 124 -18.28 9.49 -0.41
CA ALA A 124 -19.36 8.76 0.25
C ALA A 124 -18.94 8.41 1.69
N PRO A 125 -19.85 8.54 2.67
CA PRO A 125 -19.52 8.33 4.08
C PRO A 125 -18.96 6.93 4.33
N MET A 126 -17.79 6.86 4.94
CA MET A 126 -17.13 5.64 5.41
C MET A 126 -16.28 5.97 6.63
N ALA A 127 -16.23 5.09 7.61
CA ALA A 127 -15.29 5.21 8.72
C ALA A 127 -13.94 4.59 8.32
N MET A 128 -12.89 5.00 9.02
CA MET A 128 -11.56 4.41 8.86
C MET A 128 -11.04 3.91 10.19
N VAL A 129 -10.43 2.73 10.21
CA VAL A 129 -9.63 2.25 11.33
C VAL A 129 -8.20 2.00 10.87
N THR A 130 -7.26 2.41 11.71
CA THR A 130 -5.83 2.14 11.59
C THR A 130 -5.36 1.40 12.85
N VAL A 131 -4.36 0.54 12.74
CA VAL A 131 -3.90 -0.32 13.84
C VAL A 131 -2.41 -0.60 13.73
N ASP A 132 -1.76 -0.84 14.87
CA ASP A 132 -0.34 -1.20 14.93
C ASP A 132 -0.13 -2.65 14.47
N GLY A 133 0.46 -2.83 13.29
CA GLY A 133 0.78 -4.15 12.72
C GLY A 133 2.22 -4.62 12.93
N GLY A 134 3.11 -3.74 13.43
CA GLY A 134 4.55 -4.04 13.54
C GLY A 134 5.26 -4.09 12.19
N GLY A 135 6.45 -4.71 12.13
CA GLY A 135 7.31 -4.75 10.93
C GLY A 135 7.31 -6.09 10.17
N GLY A 136 6.45 -7.04 10.54
CA GLY A 136 6.40 -8.41 9.99
C GLY A 136 5.54 -8.57 8.74
N TYR A 137 5.38 -7.52 7.95
CA TYR A 137 4.66 -7.53 6.65
C TYR A 137 3.24 -8.09 6.73
N TRP A 138 2.56 -7.85 7.85
CA TRP A 138 1.19 -8.31 8.09
C TRP A 138 1.01 -9.83 8.01
N ASN A 139 2.11 -10.58 7.90
CA ASN A 139 2.12 -12.04 7.89
C ASN A 139 2.12 -12.61 9.31
N PRO A 140 1.62 -13.84 9.48
CA PRO A 140 1.83 -14.59 10.71
C PRO A 140 3.31 -14.91 10.95
N HIS A 141 3.77 -14.66 12.19
CA HIS A 141 5.08 -15.02 12.71
C HIS A 141 4.91 -15.86 13.99
N PRO A 142 5.91 -16.65 14.39
CA PRO A 142 5.86 -17.37 15.68
C PRO A 142 5.59 -16.41 16.85
N GLY A 143 4.46 -16.59 17.52
CA GLY A 143 4.05 -15.76 18.68
C GLY A 143 3.55 -14.34 18.34
N ASP A 144 3.42 -13.98 17.06
CA ASP A 144 2.91 -12.68 16.60
C ASP A 144 2.13 -12.83 15.29
N ASN A 145 0.81 -12.72 15.35
CA ASN A 145 -0.05 -12.85 14.17
C ASN A 145 -0.87 -11.58 13.92
N PRO A 146 -0.31 -10.57 13.19
CA PRO A 146 -1.04 -9.34 12.89
C PRO A 146 -2.24 -9.56 11.96
N MET A 147 -2.24 -10.60 11.11
CA MET A 147 -3.38 -10.94 10.29
C MET A 147 -4.58 -11.39 11.15
N ALA A 148 -4.38 -12.36 12.06
CA ALA A 148 -5.43 -12.80 12.96
C ALA A 148 -5.92 -11.66 13.86
N MET A 149 -5.01 -10.79 14.33
CA MET A 149 -5.40 -9.60 15.10
C MET A 149 -6.38 -8.71 14.31
N VAL A 150 -6.15 -8.48 13.02
CA VAL A 150 -7.08 -7.67 12.21
C VAL A 150 -8.39 -8.42 11.97
N ILE A 151 -8.33 -9.67 11.56
CA ILE A 151 -9.52 -10.44 11.12
C ILE A 151 -10.39 -10.85 12.32
N ASP A 152 -9.78 -11.38 13.37
CA ASP A 152 -10.50 -12.04 14.46
C ASP A 152 -10.75 -11.13 15.67
N GLU A 153 -10.02 -9.99 15.77
CA GLU A 153 -10.13 -9.09 16.91
C GLU A 153 -10.57 -7.67 16.49
N LEU A 154 -9.86 -7.01 15.57
CA LEU A 154 -10.13 -5.61 15.18
C LEU A 154 -11.46 -5.48 14.41
N ILE A 155 -11.73 -6.34 13.42
CA ILE A 155 -12.99 -6.30 12.66
C ILE A 155 -14.19 -6.49 13.59
N PRO A 156 -14.27 -7.54 14.44
CA PRO A 156 -15.35 -7.68 15.41
C PRO A 156 -15.46 -6.49 16.37
N PHE A 157 -14.34 -5.93 16.83
CA PHE A 157 -14.32 -4.73 17.67
C PHE A 157 -14.96 -3.52 16.97
N CYS A 158 -14.71 -3.32 15.67
CA CYS A 158 -15.33 -2.27 14.87
C CYS A 158 -16.82 -2.56 14.61
N GLN A 159 -17.19 -3.81 14.33
CA GLN A 159 -18.56 -4.22 14.07
C GLN A 159 -19.48 -4.02 15.30
N GLN A 160 -18.98 -4.25 16.51
CA GLN A 160 -19.70 -3.92 17.75
C GLN A 160 -20.03 -2.42 17.88
N ARG A 161 -19.32 -1.57 17.14
CA ARG A 161 -19.50 -0.10 17.07
C ARG A 161 -20.32 0.37 15.86
N GLY A 162 -20.91 -0.55 15.10
CA GLY A 162 -21.70 -0.22 13.90
C GLY A 162 -20.88 -0.20 12.59
N LEU A 163 -19.56 -0.40 12.65
CA LEU A 163 -18.68 -0.20 11.50
C LEU A 163 -18.45 -1.52 10.74
N GLY A 164 -18.68 -1.54 9.43
CA GLY A 164 -18.43 -2.71 8.60
C GLY A 164 -19.29 -3.94 8.94
N ARG A 165 -20.50 -3.77 9.46
CA ARG A 165 -21.36 -4.87 9.93
C ARG A 165 -21.82 -5.84 8.85
N SER A 166 -21.99 -5.38 7.60
CA SER A 166 -22.30 -6.26 6.49
C SER A 166 -21.01 -6.77 5.86
N GLN A 167 -20.96 -8.04 5.46
CA GLN A 167 -19.78 -8.69 4.89
C GLN A 167 -19.19 -7.97 3.66
N GLN A 168 -20.02 -7.18 2.96
CA GLN A 168 -19.63 -6.45 1.76
C GLN A 168 -19.33 -4.95 2.00
N ARG A 169 -19.13 -4.52 3.25
CA ARG A 169 -18.90 -3.10 3.59
C ARG A 169 -17.54 -2.82 4.20
N ILE A 170 -16.58 -3.71 4.03
CA ILE A 170 -15.21 -3.51 4.51
C ILE A 170 -14.29 -3.35 3.32
N GLY A 171 -13.58 -2.21 3.27
CA GLY A 171 -12.47 -1.98 2.34
C GLY A 171 -11.14 -2.08 3.04
N THR A 172 -10.08 -2.39 2.29
CA THR A 172 -8.72 -2.34 2.82
C THR A 172 -7.85 -1.43 1.97
N LEU A 173 -6.96 -0.67 2.63
CA LEU A 173 -6.03 0.27 2.03
C LEU A 173 -4.66 0.10 2.67
N GLY A 174 -3.60 0.23 1.90
CA GLY A 174 -2.27 0.32 2.49
C GLY A 174 -1.21 0.85 1.54
N ILE A 175 -0.08 1.25 2.13
CA ILE A 175 1.09 1.79 1.44
C ILE A 175 2.26 0.87 1.71
N SER A 176 3.05 0.53 0.68
CA SER A 176 4.27 -0.27 0.81
C SER A 176 4.00 -1.64 1.44
N MET A 177 4.57 -1.93 2.60
CA MET A 177 4.25 -3.11 3.42
C MET A 177 2.73 -3.21 3.70
N GLY A 178 2.06 -2.10 3.98
CA GLY A 178 0.61 -2.05 4.16
C GLY A 178 -0.16 -2.33 2.87
N GLY A 179 0.35 -1.89 1.72
CA GLY A 179 -0.21 -2.19 0.41
C GLY A 179 -0.16 -3.68 0.09
N TYR A 180 0.96 -4.33 0.39
CA TYR A 180 1.06 -5.78 0.35
C TYR A 180 0.05 -6.44 1.32
N GLY A 181 -0.02 -5.96 2.57
CA GLY A 181 -0.97 -6.47 3.57
C GLY A 181 -2.43 -6.33 3.13
N ALA A 182 -2.80 -5.23 2.47
CA ALA A 182 -4.14 -5.01 1.96
C ALA A 182 -4.54 -6.05 0.90
N LEU A 183 -3.63 -6.37 -0.01
CA LEU A 183 -3.84 -7.44 -1.00
C LEU A 183 -3.89 -8.81 -0.34
N LEU A 184 -2.94 -9.11 0.54
CA LEU A 184 -2.87 -10.37 1.28
C LEU A 184 -4.17 -10.68 2.04
N PHE A 185 -4.75 -9.68 2.72
CA PHE A 185 -6.00 -9.87 3.47
C PHE A 185 -7.17 -10.11 2.52
N ALA A 186 -7.27 -9.35 1.44
CA ALA A 186 -8.29 -9.52 0.43
C ALA A 186 -8.21 -10.90 -0.27
N GLU A 187 -7.01 -11.41 -0.53
CA GLU A 187 -6.76 -12.74 -1.10
C GLU A 187 -7.15 -13.88 -0.15
N LYS A 188 -6.79 -13.73 1.13
CA LYS A 188 -7.07 -14.76 2.15
C LYS A 188 -8.52 -14.79 2.58
N TYR A 189 -9.20 -13.65 2.56
CA TYR A 189 -10.57 -13.48 3.06
C TYR A 189 -11.44 -12.70 2.08
N PRO A 190 -11.55 -13.13 0.79
CA PRO A 190 -12.23 -12.36 -0.24
C PRO A 190 -13.71 -12.10 0.07
N HIS A 191 -14.34 -12.92 0.91
CA HIS A 191 -15.71 -12.73 1.36
C HIS A 191 -15.90 -11.66 2.45
N LEU A 192 -14.81 -11.21 3.09
CA LEU A 192 -14.87 -10.14 4.11
C LEU A 192 -14.72 -8.75 3.51
N PHE A 193 -14.11 -8.64 2.33
CA PHE A 193 -13.77 -7.36 1.73
C PHE A 193 -14.63 -7.06 0.51
N ALA A 194 -15.09 -5.82 0.39
CA ALA A 194 -15.81 -5.30 -0.76
C ALA A 194 -14.89 -4.62 -1.78
N ALA A 195 -13.71 -4.17 -1.37
CA ALA A 195 -12.69 -3.59 -2.24
C ALA A 195 -11.32 -3.55 -1.55
N ALA A 196 -10.25 -3.55 -2.35
CA ALA A 196 -8.88 -3.40 -1.87
C ALA A 196 -8.12 -2.34 -2.68
N ALA A 197 -7.33 -1.50 -2.01
CA ALA A 197 -6.45 -0.54 -2.64
C ALA A 197 -5.02 -0.65 -2.09
N ALA A 198 -4.05 -0.75 -2.98
CA ALA A 198 -2.64 -0.90 -2.64
C ALA A 198 -1.80 0.18 -3.34
N ILE A 199 -1.09 0.98 -2.57
CA ILE A 199 -0.19 2.02 -3.05
C ILE A 199 1.23 1.53 -2.89
N SER A 200 1.99 1.45 -3.98
CA SER A 200 3.38 0.97 -4.00
C SER A 200 3.57 -0.31 -3.17
N PRO A 201 2.76 -1.38 -3.38
CA PRO A 201 2.83 -2.55 -2.53
C PRO A 201 4.20 -3.21 -2.61
N ALA A 202 4.73 -3.62 -1.45
CA ALA A 202 6.04 -4.26 -1.34
C ALA A 202 5.98 -5.72 -1.85
N ILE A 203 6.00 -5.88 -3.17
CA ILE A 203 5.91 -7.17 -3.85
C ILE A 203 7.31 -7.66 -4.23
N TRP A 204 7.73 -8.78 -3.66
CA TRP A 204 8.93 -9.50 -4.08
C TRP A 204 8.56 -10.70 -4.93
N THR A 205 9.40 -11.00 -5.92
CA THR A 205 9.22 -12.15 -6.81
C THR A 205 9.90 -13.42 -6.31
N SER A 206 10.64 -13.34 -5.20
CA SER A 206 11.24 -14.51 -4.55
C SER A 206 11.50 -14.28 -3.06
N TYR A 207 11.52 -15.39 -2.29
CA TYR A 207 11.90 -15.37 -0.88
C TYR A 207 13.32 -14.85 -0.64
N ALA A 208 14.25 -15.14 -1.56
CA ALA A 208 15.63 -14.66 -1.46
C ALA A 208 15.70 -13.11 -1.52
N GLN A 209 14.93 -12.48 -2.42
CA GLN A 209 14.83 -11.03 -2.51
C GLN A 209 14.19 -10.44 -1.23
N ALA A 210 13.06 -11.00 -0.80
CA ALA A 210 12.39 -10.55 0.41
C ALA A 210 13.30 -10.61 1.63
N ARG A 211 14.01 -11.74 1.81
CA ARG A 211 14.94 -11.92 2.94
C ARG A 211 16.16 -11.00 2.88
N ALA A 212 16.67 -10.73 1.69
CA ALA A 212 17.79 -9.81 1.51
C ALA A 212 17.40 -8.37 1.84
N ALA A 213 16.16 -7.96 1.50
CA ALA A 213 15.65 -6.63 1.79
C ALA A 213 15.24 -6.48 3.27
N ASN A 214 14.56 -7.48 3.81
CA ASN A 214 14.10 -7.52 5.21
C ASN A 214 13.99 -8.98 5.68
N ALA A 215 14.95 -9.43 6.48
CA ALA A 215 14.97 -10.79 7.02
C ALA A 215 13.76 -11.10 7.93
N GLY A 216 13.09 -10.08 8.47
CA GLY A 216 11.90 -10.19 9.31
C GLY A 216 10.56 -10.15 8.56
N ALA A 217 10.57 -10.05 7.22
CA ALA A 217 9.32 -9.96 6.45
C ALA A 217 8.50 -11.26 6.46
N TYR A 218 9.18 -12.40 6.42
CA TYR A 218 8.56 -13.73 6.41
C TYR A 218 9.34 -14.69 7.31
N ALA A 219 8.62 -15.48 8.08
CA ALA A 219 9.23 -16.45 9.00
C ALA A 219 10.01 -17.58 8.29
N SER A 220 9.65 -17.88 7.04
CA SER A 220 10.28 -18.95 6.23
C SER A 220 9.94 -18.81 4.74
N ALA A 221 10.59 -19.58 3.89
CA ALA A 221 10.23 -19.70 2.47
C ALA A 221 8.80 -20.23 2.27
N GLN A 222 8.32 -21.09 3.16
CA GLN A 222 6.93 -21.57 3.14
C GLN A 222 5.96 -20.44 3.50
N ALA A 223 6.28 -19.59 4.47
CA ALA A 223 5.49 -18.42 4.81
C ALA A 223 5.46 -17.41 3.66
N PHE A 224 6.57 -17.22 2.95
CA PHE A 224 6.61 -16.42 1.72
C PHE A 224 5.66 -16.99 0.65
N ALA A 225 5.77 -18.28 0.35
CA ALA A 225 4.92 -18.94 -0.65
C ALA A 225 3.42 -18.84 -0.27
N ALA A 226 3.09 -18.96 1.01
CA ALA A 226 1.73 -18.80 1.51
C ALA A 226 1.19 -17.38 1.40
N GLY A 227 2.06 -16.36 1.42
CA GLY A 227 1.73 -14.94 1.30
C GLY A 227 2.09 -14.32 -0.06
N ASP A 228 2.45 -15.13 -1.07
CA ASP A 228 2.83 -14.63 -2.40
C ASP A 228 1.62 -14.07 -3.14
N ALA A 229 1.47 -12.75 -3.11
CA ALA A 229 0.35 -12.05 -3.74
C ALA A 229 0.26 -12.28 -5.25
N VAL A 230 1.36 -12.57 -5.94
CA VAL A 230 1.35 -12.88 -7.38
C VAL A 230 0.70 -14.24 -7.63
N THR A 231 1.12 -15.25 -6.87
CA THR A 231 0.59 -16.61 -7.01
C THR A 231 -0.88 -16.69 -6.62
N HIS A 232 -1.32 -15.90 -5.64
CA HIS A 232 -2.68 -15.93 -5.10
C HIS A 232 -3.62 -14.87 -5.70
N ALA A 233 -3.15 -14.03 -6.65
CA ALA A 233 -3.94 -12.96 -7.26
C ALA A 233 -5.29 -13.42 -7.82
N GLY A 234 -5.40 -14.68 -8.25
CA GLY A 234 -6.66 -15.27 -8.73
C GLY A 234 -7.80 -15.28 -7.70
N ALA A 235 -7.48 -15.26 -6.41
CA ALA A 235 -8.46 -15.18 -5.32
C ALA A 235 -9.21 -13.83 -5.28
N LEU A 236 -8.66 -12.80 -5.90
CA LEU A 236 -9.26 -11.46 -6.01
C LEU A 236 -10.33 -11.37 -7.13
N ARG A 237 -10.66 -12.47 -7.78
CA ARG A 237 -11.69 -12.49 -8.84
C ARG A 237 -13.05 -12.02 -8.31
N GLY A 238 -13.61 -11.00 -8.97
CA GLY A 238 -14.89 -10.39 -8.56
C GLY A 238 -14.76 -9.33 -7.47
N LEU A 239 -13.58 -9.18 -6.85
CA LEU A 239 -13.31 -8.11 -5.90
C LEU A 239 -12.74 -6.89 -6.65
N PRO A 240 -13.30 -5.68 -6.50
CA PRO A 240 -12.69 -4.45 -6.97
C PRO A 240 -11.32 -4.22 -6.33
N VAL A 241 -10.29 -4.14 -7.16
CA VAL A 241 -8.90 -3.92 -6.71
C VAL A 241 -8.29 -2.73 -7.44
N ARG A 242 -7.59 -1.88 -6.70
CA ARG A 242 -6.73 -0.83 -7.23
C ARG A 242 -5.29 -1.03 -6.77
N VAL A 243 -4.36 -1.01 -7.71
CA VAL A 243 -2.91 -1.05 -7.43
C VAL A 243 -2.25 0.12 -8.14
N ALA A 244 -1.45 0.89 -7.41
CA ALA A 244 -0.64 1.97 -7.97
C ALA A 244 0.84 1.76 -7.68
N SER A 245 1.72 2.07 -8.64
CA SER A 245 3.18 2.03 -8.46
C SER A 245 3.88 3.01 -9.39
N GLY A 246 4.89 3.70 -8.87
CA GLY A 246 5.74 4.58 -9.67
C GLY A 246 6.79 3.80 -10.46
N TYR A 247 7.18 4.31 -11.64
CA TYR A 247 8.20 3.67 -12.48
C TYR A 247 9.57 3.55 -11.81
N GLY A 248 9.92 4.52 -10.92
CA GLY A 248 11.16 4.51 -10.13
C GLY A 248 11.03 3.83 -8.77
N ASP A 249 9.93 3.12 -8.51
CA ASP A 249 9.74 2.35 -7.28
C ASP A 249 10.56 1.05 -7.32
N PRO A 250 11.37 0.71 -6.30
CA PRO A 250 12.13 -0.54 -6.28
C PRO A 250 11.26 -1.80 -6.33
N PHE A 251 9.98 -1.70 -5.95
CA PHE A 251 9.01 -2.79 -6.06
C PHE A 251 8.28 -2.83 -7.41
N TYR A 252 8.48 -1.83 -8.28
CA TYR A 252 7.79 -1.75 -9.56
C TYR A 252 7.90 -3.02 -10.41
N PRO A 253 9.08 -3.69 -10.55
CA PRO A 253 9.16 -4.96 -11.29
C PRO A 253 8.26 -6.06 -10.72
N GLY A 254 8.18 -6.18 -9.39
CA GLY A 254 7.28 -7.12 -8.71
C GLY A 254 5.81 -6.76 -8.91
N VAL A 255 5.48 -5.46 -8.83
CA VAL A 255 4.12 -4.96 -9.06
C VAL A 255 3.68 -5.15 -10.51
N GLN A 256 4.59 -5.05 -11.49
CA GLN A 256 4.29 -5.40 -12.89
C GLN A 256 3.92 -6.88 -13.06
N VAL A 257 4.63 -7.77 -12.36
CA VAL A 257 4.30 -9.21 -12.37
C VAL A 257 2.93 -9.45 -11.74
N LEU A 258 2.66 -8.82 -10.59
CA LEU A 258 1.35 -8.85 -9.95
C LEU A 258 0.25 -8.35 -10.88
N ALA A 259 0.45 -7.21 -11.54
CA ALA A 259 -0.55 -6.61 -12.43
C ALA A 259 -0.98 -7.53 -13.57
N ARG A 260 -0.06 -8.35 -14.08
CA ARG A 260 -0.38 -9.37 -15.10
C ARG A 260 -1.15 -10.56 -14.53
N ALA A 261 -1.03 -10.83 -13.24
CA ALA A 261 -1.72 -11.92 -12.56
C ALA A 261 -3.10 -11.51 -12.00
N LEU A 262 -3.35 -10.21 -11.83
CA LEU A 262 -4.63 -9.70 -11.33
C LEU A 262 -5.78 -10.07 -12.27
N PRO A 263 -6.97 -10.37 -11.71
CA PRO A 263 -8.16 -10.63 -12.50
C PRO A 263 -8.58 -9.42 -13.36
N PRO A 264 -9.30 -9.65 -14.48
CA PRO A 264 -9.88 -8.58 -15.27
C PRO A 264 -10.76 -7.66 -14.41
N GLY A 265 -10.68 -6.35 -14.65
CA GLY A 265 -11.40 -5.32 -13.89
C GLY A 265 -10.58 -4.68 -12.76
N ALA A 266 -9.41 -5.21 -12.44
CA ALA A 266 -8.49 -4.52 -11.55
C ALA A 266 -8.00 -3.19 -12.17
N VAL A 267 -7.98 -2.13 -11.38
CA VAL A 267 -7.42 -0.83 -11.76
C VAL A 267 -5.94 -0.85 -11.44
N VAL A 268 -5.11 -0.76 -12.48
CA VAL A 268 -3.65 -0.66 -12.36
C VAL A 268 -3.22 0.72 -12.83
N ASP A 269 -2.58 1.47 -11.94
CA ASP A 269 -2.17 2.85 -12.16
C ASP A 269 -0.64 2.97 -12.04
N PHE A 270 0.04 3.03 -13.18
CA PHE A 270 1.48 3.19 -13.28
C PHE A 270 1.80 4.58 -13.82
N GLY A 271 2.74 5.27 -13.18
CA GLY A 271 3.12 6.62 -13.57
C GLY A 271 4.51 7.01 -13.11
N PRO A 272 4.93 8.24 -13.40
CA PRO A 272 6.12 8.82 -12.78
C PRO A 272 6.00 8.74 -11.27
N GLY A 273 7.09 8.46 -10.57
CA GLY A 273 7.12 8.36 -9.11
C GLY A 273 8.07 7.28 -8.62
N CYS A 274 8.47 7.43 -7.38
CA CYS A 274 9.36 6.52 -6.67
C CYS A 274 8.69 6.05 -5.37
N HIS A 275 9.35 5.18 -4.61
CA HIS A 275 8.87 4.74 -3.28
C HIS A 275 9.06 5.86 -2.24
N THR A 276 8.39 6.99 -2.45
CA THR A 276 8.59 8.22 -1.67
C THR A 276 7.28 8.93 -1.35
N GLY A 277 7.33 9.82 -0.35
CA GLY A 277 6.18 10.61 0.08
C GLY A 277 5.38 11.26 -1.06
N PRO A 278 5.99 11.98 -2.01
CA PRO A 278 5.26 12.61 -3.11
C PRO A 278 4.34 11.67 -3.89
N PHE A 279 4.81 10.48 -4.26
CA PHE A 279 3.97 9.48 -4.95
C PHE A 279 2.82 8.98 -4.06
N PHE A 280 3.10 8.69 -2.79
CA PHE A 280 2.07 8.22 -1.87
C PHE A 280 0.97 9.26 -1.68
N VAL A 281 1.37 10.53 -1.50
CA VAL A 281 0.47 11.69 -1.35
C VAL A 281 -0.46 11.85 -2.55
N GLU A 282 0.06 11.65 -3.77
CA GLU A 282 -0.75 11.68 -5.00
C GLU A 282 -1.76 10.53 -5.03
N GLN A 283 -1.36 9.33 -4.63
CA GLN A 283 -2.15 8.12 -4.77
C GLN A 283 -3.19 7.90 -3.66
N GLU A 284 -3.00 8.52 -2.48
CA GLU A 284 -3.92 8.39 -1.34
C GLU A 284 -5.35 8.85 -1.68
N PRO A 285 -5.60 10.06 -2.22
CA PRO A 285 -6.95 10.51 -2.54
C PRO A 285 -7.61 9.66 -3.63
N LEU A 286 -6.87 9.19 -4.62
CA LEU A 286 -7.38 8.33 -5.67
C LEU A 286 -7.82 6.97 -5.13
N SER A 287 -7.05 6.40 -4.20
CA SER A 287 -7.36 5.14 -3.54
C SER A 287 -8.56 5.26 -2.61
N LEU A 288 -8.66 6.36 -1.85
CA LEU A 288 -9.83 6.65 -1.01
C LEU A 288 -11.10 6.85 -1.83
N ALA A 289 -11.03 7.58 -2.93
CA ALA A 289 -12.15 7.77 -3.84
C ALA A 289 -12.58 6.45 -4.51
N PHE A 290 -11.63 5.58 -4.85
CA PHE A 290 -11.91 4.24 -5.36
C PHE A 290 -12.68 3.42 -4.31
N LEU A 291 -12.19 3.33 -3.08
CA LEU A 291 -12.86 2.60 -2.00
C LEU A 291 -14.26 3.16 -1.70
N ALA A 292 -14.39 4.48 -1.58
CA ALA A 292 -15.67 5.11 -1.29
C ALA A 292 -16.75 4.74 -2.32
N ARG A 293 -16.40 4.65 -3.61
CA ARG A 293 -17.34 4.22 -4.67
C ARG A 293 -17.82 2.78 -4.49
N HIS A 294 -16.91 1.86 -4.15
CA HIS A 294 -17.23 0.45 -4.02
C HIS A 294 -17.87 0.08 -2.68
N LEU A 295 -17.65 0.89 -1.64
CA LEU A 295 -18.28 0.70 -0.34
C LEU A 295 -19.69 1.32 -0.24
N SER A 296 -19.99 2.34 -1.04
CA SER A 296 -21.30 3.00 -1.07
C SER A 296 -22.31 2.27 -1.95
N SER A 297 -21.87 1.45 -2.90
CA SER A 297 -22.70 0.73 -3.84
C SER A 297 -23.42 -0.50 -3.24
N GLY A 298 -23.61 -0.56 -1.93
CA GLY A 298 -24.28 -1.65 -1.21
C GLY A 298 -25.74 -1.84 -1.56
N GLY A 299 -26.03 -2.10 -2.84
CA GLY A 299 -27.21 -2.79 -3.29
C GLY A 299 -26.88 -4.29 -3.44
N PRO A 300 -27.87 -5.20 -3.34
CA PRO A 300 -27.64 -6.63 -3.52
C PRO A 300 -27.00 -6.90 -4.88
N LEU A 301 -25.92 -7.71 -4.88
CA LEU A 301 -25.40 -8.34 -6.10
C LEU A 301 -26.44 -9.29 -6.65
#